data_1f877d0313597729a6fda1a07861fd28
#
_entry.id   1f877d0313597729a6fda1a07861fd28
#
_cell.length_a   1.000
_cell.length_b   1.000
_cell.length_c   1.000
_cell.angle_alpha   90.00
_cell.angle_beta   90.00
_cell.angle_gamma   90.00
#
_symmetry.space_group_name_H-M   'P 1'
#
loop_
_entity.id
_entity.type
_entity.pdbx_description
1 polymer ?
#
loop_
_entity_poly.entity_id
_entity_poly.type
_entity_poly.pdbx_seq_one_letter_code
_entity_poly.pdbx_strand_id
1 'polypeptide(L)'
;SVGTCISSAASADVVLPTVFGDGMVLQRDLPVPIWGTADPQEKVTVHFAGQQHSTNADENGKWMIKLNPLATSSKGSRLTIEGSNELVLDDVLVGEVWLCSGQSNMADSFNPGKNRFIPDEILNLDLSNFRVSTQRGWDSINEKSQRSISRVGFYFGYELYQKLDIPIGLILRYNSGTPIQAWIPKRQSEVIRTRLNIPTDWNDAQENRN
;
A
#
# COMPACT_ATOMS: atom_id res chain seq x y z
N SER A 1 -3.66 -51.21 19.78
CA SER A 1 -3.40 -49.79 20.03
C SER A 1 -3.26 -49.05 18.69
N VAL A 2 -4.26 -48.30 18.34
CA VAL A 2 -4.26 -47.46 17.15
C VAL A 2 -3.62 -46.14 17.60
N GLY A 3 -2.38 -45.90 17.17
CA GLY A 3 -1.68 -44.66 17.42
C GLY A 3 -2.29 -43.55 16.53
N THR A 4 -2.97 -42.58 17.16
CA THR A 4 -3.43 -41.36 16.50
C THR A 4 -2.20 -40.49 16.21
N CYS A 5 -1.73 -40.47 14.97
CA CYS A 5 -0.76 -39.43 14.54
C CYS A 5 -1.49 -38.08 14.57
N ILE A 6 -1.23 -37.29 15.58
CA ILE A 6 -1.56 -35.87 15.57
C ILE A 6 -0.55 -35.21 14.64
N SER A 7 -0.95 -34.96 13.40
CA SER A 7 -0.20 -34.09 12.50
C SER A 7 -0.28 -32.67 13.09
N SER A 8 0.82 -32.21 13.67
CA SER A 8 0.99 -30.78 13.97
C SER A 8 1.03 -30.07 12.63
N ALA A 9 -0.07 -29.45 12.22
CA ALA A 9 -0.04 -28.48 11.13
C ALA A 9 0.95 -27.40 11.54
N ALA A 10 1.95 -27.11 10.71
CA ALA A 10 2.80 -25.96 10.92
C ALA A 10 1.91 -24.72 10.89
N SER A 11 1.92 -23.95 11.98
CA SER A 11 1.22 -22.65 12.05
C SER A 11 1.78 -21.75 10.95
N ALA A 12 0.91 -21.15 10.15
CA ALA A 12 1.35 -20.15 9.20
C ALA A 12 1.39 -18.78 9.88
N ASP A 13 2.53 -18.12 9.79
CA ASP A 13 2.73 -16.78 10.37
C ASP A 13 1.73 -15.76 9.80
N VAL A 14 1.39 -14.75 10.59
CA VAL A 14 0.68 -13.55 10.10
C VAL A 14 1.55 -12.87 9.05
N VAL A 15 0.99 -12.61 7.87
CA VAL A 15 1.66 -11.98 6.74
C VAL A 15 0.89 -10.74 6.28
N LEU A 16 1.61 -9.67 6.02
CA LEU A 16 1.07 -8.41 5.52
C LEU A 16 1.38 -8.22 4.03
N PRO A 17 0.46 -7.59 3.25
CA PRO A 17 0.79 -7.08 1.93
C PRO A 17 1.89 -6.01 1.99
N THR A 18 2.67 -5.88 0.91
CA THR A 18 3.79 -4.95 0.78
C THR A 18 3.44 -3.46 0.87
N VAL A 19 2.14 -3.14 0.90
CA VAL A 19 1.67 -1.77 1.15
C VAL A 19 1.86 -1.36 2.60
N PHE A 20 1.96 -2.32 3.52
CA PHE A 20 2.31 -2.08 4.91
C PHE A 20 3.82 -2.29 5.11
N GLY A 21 4.45 -1.40 5.84
CA GLY A 21 5.89 -1.47 6.12
C GLY A 21 6.35 -0.27 6.94
N ASP A 22 7.61 -0.33 7.36
CA ASP A 22 8.24 0.77 8.08
C ASP A 22 8.15 2.07 7.27
N GLY A 23 8.00 3.18 7.96
CA GLY A 23 7.90 4.49 7.34
C GLY A 23 6.60 4.75 6.58
N MET A 24 5.60 3.89 6.64
CA MET A 24 4.33 4.12 5.94
C MET A 24 3.56 5.31 6.50
N VAL A 25 2.66 5.85 5.67
CA VAL A 25 1.66 6.84 6.09
C VAL A 25 0.28 6.18 6.07
N LEU A 26 -0.47 6.31 7.17
CA LEU A 26 -1.87 5.90 7.27
C LEU A 26 -2.80 7.08 7.03
N GLN A 27 -3.98 6.81 6.46
CA GLN A 27 -4.98 7.85 6.19
C GLN A 27 -5.55 8.43 7.49
N ARG A 28 -5.58 9.75 7.60
CA ARG A 28 -6.23 10.48 8.69
C ARG A 28 -7.74 10.54 8.53
N ASP A 29 -8.44 10.85 9.62
CA ASP A 29 -9.86 11.24 9.67
C ASP A 29 -10.86 10.21 9.14
N LEU A 30 -10.41 9.05 8.69
CA LEU A 30 -11.23 7.94 8.20
C LEU A 30 -10.88 6.64 8.93
N PRO A 31 -11.80 5.66 9.03
CA PRO A 31 -11.46 4.33 9.51
C PRO A 31 -10.37 3.69 8.62
N VAL A 32 -9.27 3.23 9.25
CA VAL A 32 -8.10 2.72 8.52
C VAL A 32 -8.14 1.20 8.50
N PRO A 33 -8.30 0.56 7.33
CA PRO A 33 -8.21 -0.89 7.23
C PRO A 33 -6.75 -1.35 7.30
N ILE A 34 -6.49 -2.33 8.18
CA ILE A 34 -5.25 -3.12 8.23
C ILE A 34 -5.66 -4.56 7.95
N TRP A 35 -4.97 -5.24 7.03
CA TRP A 35 -5.36 -6.58 6.60
C TRP A 35 -4.15 -7.42 6.21
N GLY A 36 -4.37 -8.74 6.19
CA GLY A 36 -3.35 -9.69 5.79
C GLY A 36 -3.89 -11.11 5.73
N THR A 37 -2.99 -12.06 5.86
CA THR A 37 -3.28 -13.49 5.98
C THR A 37 -2.67 -14.07 7.25
N ALA A 38 -3.28 -15.14 7.76
CA ALA A 38 -2.87 -15.91 8.93
C ALA A 38 -3.44 -17.33 8.79
N ASP A 39 -3.25 -18.19 9.77
CA ASP A 39 -3.95 -19.47 9.80
C ASP A 39 -5.49 -19.28 9.89
N PRO A 40 -6.29 -20.15 9.28
CA PRO A 40 -7.75 -20.12 9.45
C PRO A 40 -8.13 -20.12 10.93
N GLN A 41 -9.06 -19.22 11.30
CA GLN A 41 -9.54 -19.00 12.66
C GLN A 41 -8.49 -18.45 13.64
N GLU A 42 -7.28 -18.17 13.22
CA GLU A 42 -6.25 -17.53 14.04
C GLU A 42 -6.72 -16.15 14.50
N LYS A 43 -6.55 -15.87 15.80
CA LYS A 43 -6.84 -14.55 16.35
C LYS A 43 -5.68 -13.61 16.04
N VAL A 44 -5.98 -12.51 15.35
CA VAL A 44 -5.03 -11.44 15.06
C VAL A 44 -5.42 -10.18 15.82
N THR A 45 -4.45 -9.52 16.44
CA THR A 45 -4.63 -8.27 17.19
C THR A 45 -3.73 -7.19 16.61
N VAL A 46 -4.26 -6.00 16.40
CA VAL A 46 -3.52 -4.83 15.94
C VAL A 46 -3.50 -3.77 17.02
N HIS A 47 -2.32 -3.23 17.31
CA HIS A 47 -2.10 -2.13 18.25
C HIS A 47 -1.53 -0.93 17.51
N PHE A 48 -2.19 0.22 17.59
CA PHE A 48 -1.70 1.48 17.02
C PHE A 48 -2.35 2.70 17.67
N ALA A 49 -1.55 3.73 17.96
CA ALA A 49 -2.04 5.04 18.48
C ALA A 49 -3.00 4.91 19.68
N GLY A 50 -2.70 4.01 20.63
CA GLY A 50 -3.54 3.75 21.81
C GLY A 50 -4.79 2.91 21.55
N GLN A 51 -5.03 2.50 20.31
CA GLN A 51 -6.11 1.58 19.95
C GLN A 51 -5.61 0.14 19.95
N GLN A 52 -6.50 -0.79 20.31
CA GLN A 52 -6.31 -2.23 20.21
C GLN A 52 -7.59 -2.84 19.65
N HIS A 53 -7.46 -3.56 18.55
CA HIS A 53 -8.56 -4.27 17.90
C HIS A 53 -8.14 -5.70 17.56
N SER A 54 -9.07 -6.64 17.67
CA SER A 54 -8.82 -8.05 17.33
C SER A 54 -9.89 -8.57 16.37
N THR A 55 -9.51 -9.54 15.54
CA THR A 55 -10.39 -10.33 14.69
C THR A 55 -9.85 -11.75 14.57
N ASN A 56 -10.65 -12.66 14.02
CA ASN A 56 -10.16 -13.95 13.60
C ASN A 56 -10.05 -13.98 12.07
N ALA A 57 -9.01 -14.65 11.56
CA ALA A 57 -8.90 -14.96 10.15
C ALA A 57 -10.09 -15.85 9.69
N ASP A 58 -10.55 -15.65 8.48
CA ASP A 58 -11.62 -16.46 7.89
C ASP A 58 -11.11 -17.87 7.51
N GLU A 59 -12.00 -18.69 6.91
CA GLU A 59 -11.67 -20.05 6.47
C GLU A 59 -10.56 -20.09 5.39
N ASN A 60 -10.32 -18.96 4.70
CA ASN A 60 -9.27 -18.80 3.70
C ASN A 60 -8.01 -18.15 4.27
N GLY A 61 -7.95 -17.97 5.59
CA GLY A 61 -6.85 -17.32 6.28
C GLY A 61 -6.80 -15.80 6.08
N LYS A 62 -7.85 -15.14 5.61
CA LYS A 62 -7.88 -13.68 5.42
C LYS A 62 -8.43 -13.00 6.66
N TRP A 63 -7.79 -11.90 7.05
CA TRP A 63 -8.27 -11.07 8.14
C TRP A 63 -8.24 -9.59 7.77
N MET A 64 -9.10 -8.81 8.41
CA MET A 64 -9.12 -7.35 8.31
C MET A 64 -9.61 -6.73 9.62
N ILE A 65 -8.90 -5.74 10.08
CA ILE A 65 -9.24 -4.86 11.21
C ILE A 65 -9.39 -3.45 10.68
N LYS A 66 -10.36 -2.71 11.19
CA LYS A 66 -10.49 -1.27 10.93
C LYS A 66 -10.19 -0.51 12.21
N LEU A 67 -9.09 0.25 12.20
CA LEU A 67 -8.82 1.22 13.26
C LEU A 67 -9.85 2.35 13.18
N ASN A 68 -10.19 2.93 14.31
CA ASN A 68 -10.98 4.16 14.35
C ASN A 68 -10.22 5.30 13.66
N PRO A 69 -10.91 6.36 13.21
CA PRO A 69 -10.27 7.52 12.61
C PRO A 69 -9.07 8.03 13.43
N LEU A 70 -7.98 8.31 12.75
CA LEU A 70 -6.72 8.73 13.34
C LEU A 70 -6.54 10.24 13.17
N ALA A 71 -6.06 10.91 14.19
CA ALA A 71 -5.59 12.29 14.08
C ALA A 71 -4.24 12.34 13.36
N THR A 72 -4.00 13.41 12.60
CA THR A 72 -2.72 13.66 11.93
C THR A 72 -1.54 13.58 12.90
N SER A 73 -0.46 12.90 12.50
CA SER A 73 0.77 12.82 13.28
C SER A 73 1.99 12.76 12.34
N SER A 74 2.87 13.74 12.44
CA SER A 74 4.20 13.76 11.84
C SER A 74 5.26 13.09 12.72
N LYS A 75 4.89 12.67 13.93
CA LYS A 75 5.74 11.86 14.80
C LYS A 75 5.49 10.39 14.49
N GLY A 76 6.52 9.68 14.04
CA GLY A 76 6.48 8.25 13.80
C GLY A 76 6.10 7.45 15.04
N SER A 77 5.17 6.53 14.87
CA SER A 77 4.68 5.63 15.91
C SER A 77 4.85 4.18 15.48
N ARG A 78 4.88 3.28 16.46
CA ARG A 78 4.94 1.84 16.22
C ARG A 78 3.55 1.27 16.02
N LEU A 79 3.38 0.45 14.98
CA LEU A 79 2.21 -0.39 14.77
C LEU A 79 2.62 -1.84 14.99
N THR A 80 1.91 -2.55 15.87
CA THR A 80 2.20 -3.95 16.18
C THR A 80 1.03 -4.83 15.77
N ILE A 81 1.31 -5.96 15.16
CA ILE A 81 0.35 -6.99 14.80
C ILE A 81 0.78 -8.29 15.49
N GLU A 82 -0.11 -8.83 16.31
CA GLU A 82 0.10 -10.05 17.08
C GLU A 82 -0.81 -11.17 16.56
N GLY A 83 -0.23 -12.32 16.30
CA GLY A 83 -0.88 -13.59 15.99
C GLY A 83 -0.02 -14.73 16.52
N SER A 84 0.24 -15.76 15.71
CA SER A 84 1.22 -16.81 16.01
C SER A 84 2.66 -16.26 16.05
N ASN A 85 2.90 -15.20 15.30
CA ASN A 85 4.11 -14.36 15.33
C ASN A 85 3.75 -12.92 15.71
N GLU A 86 4.77 -12.09 15.91
CA GLU A 86 4.64 -10.66 16.10
C GLU A 86 5.31 -9.92 14.94
N LEU A 87 4.56 -8.99 14.33
CA LEU A 87 5.08 -8.06 13.33
C LEU A 87 5.08 -6.64 13.92
N VAL A 88 6.19 -5.97 13.79
CA VAL A 88 6.37 -4.59 14.26
C VAL A 88 6.73 -3.73 13.06
N LEU A 89 5.94 -2.68 12.83
CA LEU A 89 6.21 -1.67 11.81
C LEU A 89 6.54 -0.36 12.54
N ASP A 90 7.75 0.13 12.29
CA ASP A 90 8.26 1.34 12.92
C ASP A 90 8.04 2.58 12.05
N ASP A 91 8.09 3.75 12.67
CA ASP A 91 8.02 5.06 12.01
C ASP A 91 6.76 5.28 11.17
N VAL A 92 5.60 4.78 11.66
CA VAL A 92 4.30 4.94 10.99
C VAL A 92 3.76 6.33 11.26
N LEU A 93 3.51 7.10 10.20
CA LEU A 93 2.92 8.44 10.22
C LEU A 93 1.41 8.40 9.97
N VAL A 94 0.72 9.50 10.29
CA VAL A 94 -0.70 9.67 9.94
C VAL A 94 -0.90 10.97 9.17
N GLY A 95 -1.46 10.89 7.98
CA GLY A 95 -1.63 12.03 7.09
C GLY A 95 -2.58 11.75 5.91
N GLU A 96 -2.33 12.37 4.78
CA GLU A 96 -3.06 12.11 3.54
C GLU A 96 -2.38 11.01 2.72
N VAL A 97 -3.16 10.03 2.28
CA VAL A 97 -2.66 8.90 1.47
C VAL A 97 -3.34 8.88 0.11
N TRP A 98 -2.55 8.87 -0.95
CA TRP A 98 -3.04 8.88 -2.33
C TRP A 98 -2.49 7.73 -3.14
N LEU A 99 -3.39 7.02 -3.86
CA LEU A 99 -3.01 6.00 -4.82
C LEU A 99 -2.73 6.65 -6.18
N CYS A 100 -1.47 6.62 -6.60
CA CYS A 100 -1.02 7.07 -7.91
C CYS A 100 -0.93 5.88 -8.85
N SER A 101 -1.92 5.74 -9.72
CA SER A 101 -2.10 4.59 -10.60
C SER A 101 -2.20 5.02 -12.06
N GLY A 102 -1.86 4.13 -12.99
CA GLY A 102 -1.96 4.38 -14.41
C GLY A 102 -0.85 3.68 -15.22
N GLN A 103 -0.62 4.17 -16.42
CA GLN A 103 0.34 3.60 -17.35
C GLN A 103 1.59 4.49 -17.54
N SER A 104 2.12 4.63 -18.75
CA SER A 104 3.43 5.25 -19.04
C SER A 104 3.60 6.68 -18.49
N ASN A 105 2.57 7.53 -18.51
CA ASN A 105 2.69 8.88 -17.97
C ASN A 105 2.87 8.88 -16.44
N MET A 106 2.18 7.98 -15.73
CA MET A 106 2.38 7.80 -14.30
C MET A 106 3.70 7.07 -13.99
N ALA A 107 4.18 6.22 -14.88
CA ALA A 107 5.45 5.50 -14.75
C ALA A 107 6.68 6.38 -15.09
N ASP A 108 6.49 7.56 -15.69
CA ASP A 108 7.60 8.46 -16.01
C ASP A 108 8.22 9.01 -14.71
N SER A 109 9.42 8.50 -14.40
CA SER A 109 10.14 8.79 -13.16
C SER A 109 11.25 9.81 -13.39
N PHE A 110 11.77 10.36 -12.30
CA PHE A 110 13.00 11.14 -12.34
C PHE A 110 14.15 10.27 -12.82
N ASN A 111 14.98 10.83 -13.71
CA ASN A 111 16.15 10.17 -14.28
C ASN A 111 17.27 11.18 -14.49
N PRO A 112 18.20 11.32 -13.54
CA PRO A 112 19.31 12.27 -13.62
C PRO A 112 20.14 12.12 -14.90
N GLY A 113 20.31 10.88 -15.42
CA GLY A 113 21.02 10.62 -16.69
C GLY A 113 20.31 11.15 -17.94
N LYS A 114 19.03 11.57 -17.82
CA LYS A 114 18.25 12.23 -18.87
C LYS A 114 17.91 13.69 -18.53
N ASN A 115 18.65 14.30 -17.62
CA ASN A 115 18.37 15.65 -17.12
C ASN A 115 16.97 15.79 -16.47
N ARG A 116 16.48 14.72 -15.81
CA ARG A 116 15.18 14.69 -15.12
C ARG A 116 15.42 14.37 -13.67
N PHE A 117 15.63 15.37 -12.86
CA PHE A 117 15.89 15.27 -11.42
C PHE A 117 14.89 16.11 -10.63
N ILE A 118 14.75 15.83 -9.34
CA ILE A 118 14.07 16.72 -8.42
C ILE A 118 15.00 17.93 -8.24
N PRO A 119 14.50 19.16 -8.39
CA PRO A 119 15.31 20.35 -8.21
C PRO A 119 16.00 20.38 -6.84
N ASP A 120 17.26 20.81 -6.78
CA ASP A 120 18.06 20.82 -5.56
C ASP A 120 17.42 21.69 -4.46
N GLU A 121 16.76 22.79 -4.84
CA GLU A 121 16.01 23.63 -3.92
C GLU A 121 14.87 22.88 -3.21
N ILE A 122 14.32 21.84 -3.83
CA ILE A 122 13.30 20.97 -3.20
C ILE A 122 13.98 19.88 -2.37
N LEU A 123 15.05 19.26 -2.88
CA LEU A 123 15.78 18.20 -2.15
C LEU A 123 16.44 18.70 -0.87
N ASN A 124 16.73 20.00 -0.79
CA ASN A 124 17.30 20.65 0.40
C ASN A 124 16.24 20.97 1.48
N LEU A 125 14.95 20.79 1.19
CA LEU A 125 13.89 20.91 2.19
C LEU A 125 13.79 19.65 3.06
N ASP A 126 13.20 19.80 4.25
CA ASP A 126 12.81 18.64 5.05
C ASP A 126 11.60 17.96 4.43
N LEU A 127 11.84 16.86 3.75
CA LEU A 127 10.81 16.00 3.13
C LEU A 127 10.58 14.71 3.91
N SER A 128 10.99 14.66 5.18
CA SER A 128 10.89 13.45 6.02
C SER A 128 9.46 12.95 6.20
N ASN A 129 8.47 13.83 6.12
CA ASN A 129 7.04 13.52 6.19
C ASN A 129 6.37 13.34 4.82
N PHE A 130 7.13 13.43 3.73
CA PHE A 130 6.65 13.11 2.39
C PHE A 130 7.22 11.76 1.97
N ARG A 131 6.37 10.74 1.96
CA ARG A 131 6.74 9.34 1.78
C ARG A 131 6.13 8.75 0.50
N VAL A 132 6.83 7.79 -0.09
CA VAL A 132 6.36 7.07 -1.28
C VAL A 132 6.46 5.57 -1.05
N SER A 133 5.40 4.84 -1.41
CA SER A 133 5.37 3.38 -1.42
C SER A 133 5.53 2.87 -2.85
N THR A 134 6.57 2.11 -3.07
CA THR A 134 6.83 1.38 -4.31
C THR A 134 6.60 -0.12 -4.10
N GLN A 135 6.98 -0.95 -5.07
CA GLN A 135 7.00 -2.40 -4.88
C GLN A 135 8.04 -2.87 -3.83
N ARG A 136 8.98 -2.00 -3.45
CA ARG A 136 10.06 -2.31 -2.49
C ARG A 136 9.72 -1.90 -1.06
N GLY A 137 8.58 -1.27 -0.83
CA GLY A 137 8.17 -0.71 0.46
C GLY A 137 8.10 0.82 0.42
N TRP A 138 8.13 1.43 1.60
CA TRP A 138 8.05 2.87 1.80
C TRP A 138 9.44 3.50 1.89
N ASP A 139 9.60 4.66 1.28
CA ASP A 139 10.81 5.47 1.30
C ASP A 139 10.47 6.95 1.50
N SER A 140 11.38 7.69 2.14
CA SER A 140 11.37 9.15 2.10
C SER A 140 11.88 9.66 0.75
N ILE A 141 11.50 10.90 0.39
CA ILE A 141 11.99 11.56 -0.82
C ILE A 141 13.44 12.00 -0.60
N ASN A 142 14.33 11.49 -1.43
CA ASN A 142 15.74 11.83 -1.41
C ASN A 142 16.41 11.55 -2.76
N GLU A 143 17.68 11.90 -2.90
CA GLU A 143 18.44 11.71 -4.13
C GLU A 143 18.50 10.26 -4.61
N LYS A 144 18.50 9.27 -3.70
CA LYS A 144 18.55 7.85 -4.06
C LYS A 144 17.18 7.33 -4.49
N SER A 145 16.11 7.73 -3.82
CA SER A 145 14.75 7.25 -4.09
C SER A 145 14.14 7.88 -5.35
N GLN A 146 14.60 9.05 -5.81
CA GLN A 146 13.99 9.80 -6.91
C GLN A 146 13.77 8.98 -8.20
N ARG A 147 14.65 8.03 -8.52
CA ARG A 147 14.53 7.17 -9.71
C ARG A 147 13.31 6.23 -9.70
N SER A 148 12.76 5.99 -8.53
CA SER A 148 11.58 5.12 -8.34
C SER A 148 10.29 5.93 -8.20
N ILE A 149 10.36 7.27 -8.26
CA ILE A 149 9.25 8.15 -7.99
C ILE A 149 8.66 8.67 -9.30
N SER A 150 7.35 8.47 -9.47
CA SER A 150 6.57 9.08 -10.54
C SER A 150 6.68 10.61 -10.49
N ARG A 151 7.07 11.26 -11.59
CA ARG A 151 7.15 12.71 -11.66
C ARG A 151 5.78 13.38 -11.47
N VAL A 152 4.76 12.84 -12.10
CA VAL A 152 3.39 13.33 -11.93
C VAL A 152 2.92 13.17 -10.49
N GLY A 153 3.13 11.97 -9.91
CA GLY A 153 2.79 11.71 -8.51
C GLY A 153 3.56 12.62 -7.56
N PHE A 154 4.85 12.82 -7.81
CA PHE A 154 5.70 13.68 -6.97
C PHE A 154 5.18 15.13 -6.93
N TYR A 155 4.99 15.77 -8.07
CA TYR A 155 4.55 17.19 -8.09
C TYR A 155 3.16 17.37 -7.52
N PHE A 156 2.26 16.40 -7.72
CA PHE A 156 0.97 16.38 -7.06
C PHE A 156 1.11 16.29 -5.52
N GLY A 157 1.88 15.32 -5.03
CA GLY A 157 2.09 15.13 -3.60
C GLY A 157 2.86 16.28 -2.95
N TYR A 158 3.85 16.85 -3.65
CA TYR A 158 4.62 17.98 -3.16
C TYR A 158 3.75 19.24 -2.98
N GLU A 159 2.87 19.52 -3.93
CA GLU A 159 1.91 20.62 -3.80
C GLU A 159 0.97 20.44 -2.60
N LEU A 160 0.51 19.20 -2.34
CA LEU A 160 -0.27 18.89 -1.15
C LEU A 160 0.56 19.05 0.13
N TYR A 161 1.80 18.56 0.12
CA TYR A 161 2.72 18.64 1.26
C TYR A 161 2.94 20.10 1.70
N GLN A 162 3.21 20.98 0.73
CA GLN A 162 3.39 22.41 1.01
C GLN A 162 2.12 23.10 1.51
N LYS A 163 0.95 22.73 0.97
CA LYS A 163 -0.32 23.40 1.31
C LYS A 163 -0.93 22.93 2.62
N LEU A 164 -0.78 21.65 2.93
CA LEU A 164 -1.45 21.04 4.08
C LEU A 164 -0.58 21.01 5.33
N ASP A 165 0.75 21.04 5.17
CA ASP A 165 1.73 20.94 6.26
C ASP A 165 1.52 19.71 7.16
N ILE A 166 1.21 18.57 6.53
CA ILE A 166 0.95 17.28 7.18
C ILE A 166 1.70 16.17 6.44
N PRO A 167 1.86 14.97 7.04
CA PRO A 167 2.43 13.83 6.31
C PRO A 167 1.65 13.50 5.04
N ILE A 168 2.37 13.27 3.95
CA ILE A 168 1.82 12.85 2.66
C ILE A 168 2.41 11.48 2.30
N GLY A 169 1.55 10.52 1.99
CA GLY A 169 1.91 9.20 1.51
C GLY A 169 1.41 8.98 0.08
N LEU A 170 2.31 8.67 -0.85
CA LEU A 170 1.94 8.28 -2.21
C LEU A 170 2.16 6.79 -2.41
N ILE A 171 1.11 6.05 -2.72
CA ILE A 171 1.18 4.64 -3.10
C ILE A 171 1.31 4.57 -4.61
N LEU A 172 2.52 4.25 -5.12
CA LEU A 172 2.82 4.22 -6.54
C LEU A 172 2.56 2.81 -7.09
N ARG A 173 1.51 2.66 -7.90
CA ARG A 173 1.15 1.40 -8.56
C ARG A 173 0.79 1.69 -10.02
N TYR A 174 1.76 1.52 -10.91
CA TYR A 174 1.62 1.78 -12.33
C TYR A 174 2.32 0.71 -13.16
N ASN A 175 1.86 0.54 -14.41
CA ASN A 175 2.48 -0.38 -15.36
C ASN A 175 2.38 0.20 -16.78
N SER A 176 3.53 0.50 -17.39
CA SER A 176 3.60 1.09 -18.72
C SER A 176 3.00 0.18 -19.78
N GLY A 177 2.32 0.80 -20.77
CA GLY A 177 1.74 0.08 -21.90
C GLY A 177 0.48 -0.72 -21.56
N THR A 178 -0.09 -0.53 -20.37
CA THR A 178 -1.37 -1.18 -20.01
C THR A 178 -2.56 -0.40 -20.54
N PRO A 179 -3.56 -1.07 -21.14
CA PRO A 179 -4.83 -0.43 -21.49
C PRO A 179 -5.65 -0.15 -20.21
N ILE A 180 -6.64 0.75 -20.32
CA ILE A 180 -7.47 1.11 -19.15
C ILE A 180 -8.19 -0.08 -18.54
N GLN A 181 -8.54 -1.06 -19.34
CA GLN A 181 -9.22 -2.29 -18.91
C GLN A 181 -8.42 -3.08 -17.86
N ALA A 182 -7.08 -3.04 -17.92
CA ALA A 182 -6.19 -3.70 -16.97
C ALA A 182 -6.31 -3.12 -15.54
N TRP A 183 -6.92 -1.94 -15.38
CA TRP A 183 -7.12 -1.24 -14.12
C TRP A 183 -8.55 -1.38 -13.57
N ILE A 184 -9.42 -2.09 -14.28
CA ILE A 184 -10.79 -2.36 -13.87
C ILE A 184 -10.85 -3.75 -13.27
N PRO A 185 -11.37 -3.94 -12.04
CA PRO A 185 -11.52 -5.26 -11.46
C PRO A 185 -12.35 -6.20 -12.36
N LYS A 186 -11.96 -7.47 -12.48
CA LYS A 186 -12.56 -8.45 -13.42
C LYS A 186 -14.08 -8.47 -13.36
N ARG A 187 -14.66 -8.48 -12.15
CA ARG A 187 -16.12 -8.47 -11.97
C ARG A 187 -16.79 -7.24 -12.59
N GLN A 188 -16.19 -6.04 -12.45
CA GLN A 188 -16.72 -4.82 -13.05
C GLN A 188 -16.52 -4.79 -14.56
N SER A 189 -15.40 -5.31 -15.06
CA SER A 189 -15.16 -5.40 -16.50
C SER A 189 -16.18 -6.29 -17.21
N GLU A 190 -16.59 -7.39 -16.59
CA GLU A 190 -17.67 -8.26 -17.10
C GLU A 190 -19.02 -7.55 -17.19
N VAL A 191 -19.38 -6.77 -16.15
CA VAL A 191 -20.61 -5.97 -16.15
C VAL A 191 -20.59 -4.91 -17.23
N ILE A 192 -19.49 -4.18 -17.38
CA ILE A 192 -19.32 -3.15 -18.40
C ILE A 192 -19.38 -3.77 -19.80
N ARG A 193 -18.68 -4.87 -20.02
CA ARG A 193 -18.67 -5.61 -21.28
C ARG A 193 -20.07 -6.03 -21.70
N THR A 194 -20.83 -6.60 -20.78
CA THR A 194 -22.23 -7.04 -21.05
C THR A 194 -23.13 -5.85 -21.38
N ARG A 195 -23.04 -4.75 -20.63
CA ARG A 195 -23.85 -3.55 -20.85
C ARG A 195 -23.56 -2.83 -22.18
N LEU A 196 -22.29 -2.82 -22.59
CA LEU A 196 -21.83 -2.12 -23.79
C LEU A 196 -21.69 -3.04 -25.01
N ASN A 197 -22.05 -4.32 -24.88
CA ASN A 197 -21.93 -5.34 -25.94
C ASN A 197 -20.51 -5.39 -26.56
N ILE A 198 -19.48 -5.34 -25.70
CA ILE A 198 -18.08 -5.36 -26.13
C ILE A 198 -17.64 -6.79 -26.41
N PRO A 199 -16.92 -7.07 -27.53
CA PRO A 199 -16.44 -8.41 -27.87
C PRO A 199 -15.57 -9.08 -26.81
N THR A 200 -15.49 -10.41 -26.84
CA THR A 200 -14.77 -11.23 -25.83
C THR A 200 -13.25 -11.09 -25.85
N ASP A 201 -12.67 -10.70 -26.98
CA ASP A 201 -11.23 -10.43 -27.16
C ASP A 201 -10.68 -9.26 -26.32
N TRP A 202 -11.57 -8.45 -25.74
CA TRP A 202 -11.16 -7.45 -24.76
C TRP A 202 -10.40 -8.05 -23.54
N ASN A 203 -10.69 -9.29 -23.15
CA ASN A 203 -10.08 -9.91 -21.97
C ASN A 203 -8.63 -10.37 -22.20
N ASP A 204 -8.23 -10.65 -23.45
CA ASP A 204 -6.89 -11.16 -23.78
C ASP A 204 -5.76 -10.18 -23.39
N ALA A 205 -6.07 -8.90 -23.27
CA ALA A 205 -5.13 -7.89 -22.78
C ALA A 205 -4.85 -7.98 -21.27
N GLN A 206 -5.69 -8.66 -20.49
CA GLN A 206 -5.51 -8.85 -19.04
C GLN A 206 -4.75 -10.14 -18.71
N GLU A 207 -4.96 -11.23 -19.48
CA GLU A 207 -4.40 -12.56 -19.18
C GLU A 207 -2.92 -12.69 -19.55
N ASN A 208 -2.44 -11.90 -20.50
CA ASN A 208 -1.05 -11.98 -20.99
C ASN A 208 -0.03 -11.16 -20.18
N ARG A 209 -0.34 -10.70 -18.96
CA ARG A 209 0.56 -9.82 -18.17
C ARG A 209 0.62 -10.15 -16.68
N ASN A 210 0.40 -11.42 -16.31
CA ASN A 210 0.73 -11.94 -14.98
C ASN A 210 2.14 -12.54 -14.96
#